data_b6e38608766bbae7d81d74f6c31e43e3
#
_entry.id   b6e38608766bbae7d81d74f6c31e43e3
#
_cell.length_a   1.000
_cell.length_b   1.000
_cell.length_c   1.000
_cell.angle_alpha   90.00
_cell.angle_beta   90.00
_cell.angle_gamma   90.00
#
_symmetry.space_group_name_H-M   'P 1'
#
loop_
_entity.id
_entity.type
_entity.pdbx_description
1 polymer ?
#
loop_
_entity_poly.entity_id
_entity_poly.type
_entity_poly.pdbx_seq_one_letter_code
_entity_poly.pdbx_strand_id
1 'polypeptide(L)'
;MQSTNHLMFEEQIKQEMKSLKALALQLTRNMDDAKDLVQETMLKALRYKDKFHSGSNLKAWLFTILRNSFINQYRRMMKRNTFIDTTDNTYFLDIPNHQTINQAELKFIRQDLTEAIKALPKDLRVTFLLNSEGFKYQEIADELHIPIGTVKTRIFVARRMLRLSLKAYSNDFSAARASNE
;
A
#
# COMPACT_ATOMS: atom_id res chain seq x y z
N MET A 1 1.10 34.09 2.96
CA MET A 1 1.34 32.89 3.77
C MET A 1 0.91 31.57 3.12
N GLN A 2 -0.18 31.50 2.34
CA GLN A 2 -0.58 30.24 1.66
C GLN A 2 0.37 29.81 0.55
N SER A 3 0.96 30.73 -0.22
CA SER A 3 1.88 30.40 -1.33
C SER A 3 3.18 29.75 -0.87
N THR A 4 3.75 30.17 0.26
CA THR A 4 5.01 29.62 0.80
C THR A 4 4.83 28.18 1.27
N ASN A 5 3.68 27.86 1.88
CA ASN A 5 3.38 26.50 2.35
C ASN A 5 3.11 25.53 1.18
N HIS A 6 2.59 26.06 0.06
CA HIS A 6 2.40 25.27 -1.17
C HIS A 6 3.73 24.88 -1.81
N LEU A 7 4.65 25.83 -1.93
CA LEU A 7 6.00 25.59 -2.47
C LEU A 7 6.80 24.59 -1.63
N MET A 8 6.69 24.67 -0.30
CA MET A 8 7.37 23.72 0.60
C MET A 8 6.83 22.29 0.44
N PHE A 9 5.52 22.13 0.28
CA PHE A 9 4.92 20.79 0.09
C PHE A 9 5.28 20.17 -1.27
N GLU A 10 5.30 20.97 -2.33
CA GLU A 10 5.76 20.51 -3.65
C GLU A 10 7.23 20.08 -3.63
N GLU A 11 8.07 20.82 -2.93
CA GLU A 11 9.49 20.48 -2.78
C GLU A 11 9.68 19.15 -2.03
N GLN A 12 8.94 18.94 -0.95
CA GLN A 12 8.92 17.67 -0.21
C GLN A 12 8.46 16.50 -1.08
N ILE A 13 7.42 16.68 -1.91
CA ILE A 13 6.98 15.65 -2.86
C ILE A 13 8.08 15.36 -3.89
N LYS A 14 8.77 16.39 -4.40
CA LYS A 14 9.87 16.20 -5.37
C LYS A 14 11.02 15.38 -4.79
N GLN A 15 11.34 15.52 -3.51
CA GLN A 15 12.36 14.72 -2.84
C GLN A 15 12.01 13.22 -2.83
N GLU A 16 10.73 12.87 -2.78
CA GLU A 16 10.27 11.48 -2.80
C GLU A 16 10.12 10.88 -4.21
N MET A 17 10.35 11.66 -5.26
CA MET A 17 10.20 11.22 -6.66
C MET A 17 10.99 9.97 -7.01
N LYS A 18 12.23 9.85 -6.50
CA LYS A 18 13.09 8.69 -6.75
C LYS A 18 12.48 7.42 -6.15
N SER A 19 11.99 7.52 -4.92
CA SER A 19 11.33 6.42 -4.21
C SER A 19 10.02 6.01 -4.89
N LEU A 20 9.23 7.00 -5.35
CA LEU A 20 7.98 6.77 -6.08
C LEU A 20 8.22 6.07 -7.41
N LYS A 21 9.22 6.51 -8.19
CA LYS A 21 9.60 5.88 -9.47
C LYS A 21 10.02 4.42 -9.28
N ALA A 22 10.83 4.14 -8.25
CA ALA A 22 11.26 2.78 -7.94
C ALA A 22 10.07 1.87 -7.62
N LEU A 23 9.15 2.33 -6.76
CA LEU A 23 7.94 1.57 -6.42
C LEU A 23 7.00 1.40 -7.62
N ALA A 24 6.80 2.46 -8.42
CA ALA A 24 5.96 2.39 -9.60
C ALA A 24 6.51 1.36 -10.61
N LEU A 25 7.82 1.36 -10.85
CA LEU A 25 8.46 0.39 -11.75
C LEU A 25 8.35 -1.05 -11.25
N GLN A 26 8.44 -1.27 -9.94
CA GLN A 26 8.20 -2.58 -9.34
C GLN A 26 6.77 -3.08 -9.60
N LEU A 27 5.78 -2.19 -9.51
CA LEU A 27 4.38 -2.55 -9.68
C LEU A 27 3.98 -2.75 -11.14
N THR A 28 4.43 -1.84 -12.03
CA THR A 28 4.01 -1.85 -13.44
C THR A 28 4.88 -2.73 -14.33
N ARG A 29 6.16 -2.95 -13.92
CA ARG A 29 7.18 -3.62 -14.73
C ARG A 29 7.37 -3.01 -16.14
N ASN A 30 6.87 -1.82 -16.34
CA ASN A 30 6.96 -1.03 -17.57
C ASN A 30 7.36 0.40 -17.22
N MET A 31 8.33 0.97 -17.94
CA MET A 31 8.87 2.29 -17.63
C MET A 31 7.87 3.42 -17.92
N ASP A 32 7.07 3.30 -18.96
CA ASP A 32 6.12 4.35 -19.35
C ASP A 32 4.89 4.32 -18.44
N ASP A 33 4.35 3.13 -18.16
CA ASP A 33 3.29 2.98 -17.15
C ASP A 33 3.74 3.45 -15.76
N ALA A 34 5.00 3.21 -15.40
CA ALA A 34 5.56 3.70 -14.14
C ALA A 34 5.62 5.23 -14.09
N LYS A 35 6.02 5.89 -15.18
CA LYS A 35 6.02 7.35 -15.28
C LYS A 35 4.61 7.92 -15.12
N ASP A 36 3.65 7.34 -15.83
CA ASP A 36 2.25 7.77 -15.78
C ASP A 36 1.66 7.58 -14.38
N LEU A 37 1.94 6.45 -13.75
CA LEU A 37 1.50 6.17 -12.38
C LEU A 37 2.08 7.17 -11.37
N VAL A 38 3.36 7.55 -11.51
CA VAL A 38 3.99 8.58 -10.68
C VAL A 38 3.35 9.95 -10.91
N GLN A 39 3.11 10.34 -12.15
CA GLN A 39 2.45 11.61 -12.47
C GLN A 39 1.04 11.67 -11.89
N GLU A 40 0.24 10.61 -12.07
CA GLU A 40 -1.10 10.52 -11.47
C GLU A 40 -1.04 10.62 -9.94
N THR A 41 -0.05 9.97 -9.32
CA THR A 41 0.18 10.04 -7.88
C THR A 41 0.46 11.46 -7.42
N MET A 42 1.32 12.18 -8.12
CA MET A 42 1.65 13.57 -7.81
C MET A 42 0.44 14.49 -7.96
N LEU A 43 -0.31 14.37 -9.04
CA LEU A 43 -1.54 15.14 -9.25
C LEU A 43 -2.55 14.90 -8.13
N LYS A 44 -2.73 13.65 -7.70
CA LYS A 44 -3.59 13.31 -6.57
C LYS A 44 -3.06 13.85 -5.24
N ALA A 45 -1.77 13.77 -5.01
CA ALA A 45 -1.15 14.32 -3.80
C ALA A 45 -1.37 15.83 -3.68
N LEU A 46 -1.18 16.57 -4.77
CA LEU A 46 -1.44 18.01 -4.81
C LEU A 46 -2.94 18.33 -4.61
N ARG A 47 -3.82 17.56 -5.26
CA ARG A 47 -5.28 17.73 -5.11
C ARG A 47 -5.77 17.47 -3.69
N TYR A 48 -5.17 16.51 -3.00
CA TYR A 48 -5.59 16.08 -1.67
C TYR A 48 -4.63 16.54 -0.56
N LYS A 49 -3.81 17.56 -0.81
CA LYS A 49 -2.83 18.09 0.16
C LYS A 49 -3.46 18.41 1.52
N ASP A 50 -4.68 18.94 1.53
CA ASP A 50 -5.41 19.30 2.76
C ASP A 50 -5.77 18.09 3.64
N LYS A 51 -5.70 16.88 3.08
CA LYS A 51 -5.88 15.60 3.82
C LYS A 51 -4.58 15.05 4.41
N PHE A 52 -3.46 15.67 4.07
CA PHE A 52 -2.17 15.30 4.65
C PHE A 52 -1.98 16.01 5.98
N HIS A 53 -1.78 15.24 7.06
CA HIS A 53 -1.53 15.82 8.38
C HIS A 53 -0.03 16.11 8.53
N SER A 54 0.31 17.37 8.81
CA SER A 54 1.67 17.78 9.13
C SER A 54 2.23 16.95 10.28
N GLY A 55 3.48 16.47 10.14
CA GLY A 55 4.09 15.55 11.11
C GLY A 55 3.83 14.06 10.86
N SER A 56 2.97 13.70 9.89
CA SER A 56 2.86 12.32 9.43
C SER A 56 3.90 11.99 8.35
N ASN A 57 4.08 10.69 8.08
CA ASN A 57 5.05 10.23 7.08
C ASN A 57 4.56 10.51 5.65
N LEU A 58 5.08 11.56 5.00
CA LEU A 58 4.73 11.94 3.64
C LEU A 58 5.00 10.80 2.64
N LYS A 59 6.14 10.13 2.75
CA LYS A 59 6.49 9.01 1.87
C LYS A 59 5.46 7.88 1.95
N ALA A 60 5.06 7.48 3.16
CA ALA A 60 4.05 6.45 3.34
C ALA A 60 2.68 6.87 2.79
N TRP A 61 2.32 8.14 2.92
CA TRP A 61 1.09 8.69 2.38
C TRP A 61 1.10 8.68 0.84
N LEU A 62 2.21 9.10 0.22
CA LEU A 62 2.40 9.07 -1.23
C LEU A 62 2.39 7.63 -1.77
N PHE A 63 3.03 6.69 -1.08
CA PHE A 63 3.01 5.27 -1.43
C PHE A 63 1.60 4.68 -1.38
N THR A 64 0.78 5.12 -0.43
CA THR A 64 -0.64 4.72 -0.36
C THR A 64 -1.42 5.23 -1.58
N ILE A 65 -1.20 6.49 -1.99
CA ILE A 65 -1.85 7.07 -3.18
C ILE A 65 -1.41 6.29 -4.43
N LEU A 66 -0.10 6.05 -4.59
CA LEU A 66 0.46 5.34 -5.74
C LEU A 66 -0.10 3.92 -5.86
N ARG A 67 -0.08 3.16 -4.76
CA ARG A 67 -0.62 1.80 -4.73
C ARG A 67 -2.10 1.77 -5.09
N ASN A 68 -2.90 2.66 -4.50
CA ASN A 68 -4.32 2.73 -4.78
C ASN A 68 -4.60 3.13 -6.25
N SER A 69 -3.78 4.01 -6.83
CA SER A 69 -3.88 4.37 -8.26
C SER A 69 -3.59 3.17 -9.13
N PHE A 70 -2.50 2.45 -8.87
CA PHE A 70 -2.13 1.22 -9.59
C PHE A 70 -3.25 0.17 -9.54
N ILE A 71 -3.77 -0.13 -8.35
CA ILE A 71 -4.84 -1.11 -8.18
C ILE A 71 -6.10 -0.69 -8.96
N ASN A 72 -6.45 0.60 -8.94
CA ASN A 72 -7.60 1.11 -9.68
C ASN A 72 -7.40 1.01 -11.21
N GLN A 73 -6.18 1.28 -11.71
CA GLN A 73 -5.84 1.10 -13.13
C GLN A 73 -5.90 -0.37 -13.52
N TYR A 74 -5.28 -1.25 -12.74
CA TYR A 74 -5.28 -2.69 -12.97
C TYR A 74 -6.71 -3.25 -13.03
N ARG A 75 -7.59 -2.86 -12.10
CA ARG A 75 -8.99 -3.27 -12.11
C ARG A 75 -9.77 -2.78 -13.33
N ARG A 76 -9.50 -1.53 -13.77
CA ARG A 76 -10.10 -1.02 -15.01
C ARG A 76 -9.66 -1.82 -16.23
N MET A 77 -8.39 -2.21 -16.28
CA MET A 77 -7.89 -3.08 -17.35
C MET A 77 -8.54 -4.46 -17.30
N MET A 78 -8.62 -5.09 -16.14
CA MET A 78 -9.28 -6.39 -15.96
C MET A 78 -10.76 -6.34 -16.36
N LYS A 79 -11.50 -5.30 -15.96
CA LYS A 79 -12.90 -5.12 -16.37
C LYS A 79 -13.06 -4.91 -17.89
N ARG A 80 -12.07 -4.34 -18.57
CA ARG A 80 -12.07 -4.20 -20.02
C ARG A 80 -11.70 -5.50 -20.73
N ASN A 81 -10.84 -6.31 -20.09
CA ASN A 81 -10.33 -7.56 -20.61
C ASN A 81 -11.13 -8.78 -20.13
N THR A 82 -12.35 -8.61 -19.59
CA THR A 82 -13.20 -9.70 -19.05
C THR A 82 -13.64 -10.73 -20.11
N PHE A 83 -12.89 -10.88 -21.18
CA PHE A 83 -13.07 -11.93 -22.18
C PHE A 83 -11.94 -12.95 -22.23
N ILE A 84 -10.87 -12.84 -21.43
CA ILE A 84 -9.76 -13.83 -21.46
C ILE A 84 -9.20 -14.03 -20.03
N ASP A 85 -9.42 -15.27 -19.56
CA ASP A 85 -8.60 -16.06 -18.64
C ASP A 85 -8.52 -15.70 -17.16
N THR A 86 -9.14 -16.58 -16.39
CA THR A 86 -8.95 -16.79 -14.96
C THR A 86 -7.67 -17.60 -14.73
N THR A 87 -6.51 -16.96 -14.67
CA THR A 87 -5.28 -17.62 -14.27
C THR A 87 -4.50 -16.79 -13.26
N ASP A 88 -4.35 -17.36 -12.08
CA ASP A 88 -3.44 -17.08 -10.97
C ASP A 88 -3.13 -15.61 -10.60
N ASN A 89 -3.85 -15.15 -9.60
CA ASN A 89 -3.66 -13.86 -8.91
C ASN A 89 -2.48 -13.87 -7.91
N THR A 90 -1.35 -14.47 -8.24
CA THR A 90 -0.12 -14.46 -7.40
C THR A 90 0.76 -13.22 -7.62
N TYR A 91 0.31 -12.26 -8.40
CA TYR A 91 1.09 -11.08 -8.81
C TYR A 91 1.54 -10.15 -7.67
N PHE A 92 0.94 -10.24 -6.49
CA PHE A 92 1.27 -9.35 -5.36
C PHE A 92 2.32 -9.89 -4.40
N LEU A 93 2.75 -11.15 -4.56
CA LEU A 93 3.71 -11.79 -3.65
C LEU A 93 5.16 -11.74 -4.13
N ASP A 94 5.40 -11.48 -5.43
CA ASP A 94 6.73 -11.36 -6.01
C ASP A 94 7.14 -9.90 -6.20
N ILE A 95 7.53 -9.23 -5.12
CA ILE A 95 8.23 -7.95 -5.18
C ILE A 95 9.74 -8.25 -5.26
N PRO A 96 10.39 -8.09 -6.43
CA PRO A 96 11.84 -8.19 -6.50
C PRO A 96 12.47 -7.04 -5.71
N ASN A 97 13.26 -7.41 -4.73
CA ASN A 97 13.89 -6.45 -3.82
C ASN A 97 15.21 -5.96 -4.44
N HIS A 98 15.28 -4.69 -4.81
CA HIS A 98 16.54 -4.01 -5.10
C HIS A 98 16.80 -2.94 -4.04
N GLN A 99 17.26 -3.38 -2.88
CA GLN A 99 18.14 -2.59 -2.00
C GLN A 99 18.66 -3.54 -0.91
N THR A 100 19.91 -3.39 -0.55
CA THR A 100 20.77 -4.08 0.40
C THR A 100 20.15 -4.27 1.82
N ILE A 101 19.05 -4.97 1.91
CA ILE A 101 18.54 -5.53 3.15
C ILE A 101 18.92 -7.01 3.12
N ASN A 102 19.48 -7.50 4.21
CA ASN A 102 19.89 -8.88 4.37
C ASN A 102 18.73 -9.82 3.96
N GLN A 103 18.90 -10.58 2.88
CA GLN A 103 17.84 -11.44 2.32
C GLN A 103 17.31 -12.43 3.36
N ALA A 104 18.16 -12.84 4.31
CA ALA A 104 17.76 -13.72 5.40
C ALA A 104 16.75 -13.02 6.33
N GLU A 105 17.01 -11.77 6.71
CA GLU A 105 16.12 -10.98 7.57
C GLU A 105 14.75 -10.72 6.93
N LEU A 106 14.74 -10.41 5.63
CA LEU A 106 13.49 -10.29 4.87
C LEU A 106 12.70 -11.59 4.81
N LYS A 107 13.39 -12.73 4.72
CA LYS A 107 12.74 -14.05 4.72
C LYS A 107 12.03 -14.29 6.05
N PHE A 108 12.67 -13.98 7.18
CA PHE A 108 12.05 -14.10 8.50
C PHE A 108 10.86 -13.16 8.65
N ILE A 109 11.00 -11.89 8.29
CA ILE A 109 9.89 -10.92 8.35
C ILE A 109 8.69 -11.38 7.49
N ARG A 110 8.94 -11.92 6.30
CA ARG A 110 7.87 -12.46 5.44
C ARG A 110 7.20 -13.68 6.06
N GLN A 111 7.97 -14.57 6.69
CA GLN A 111 7.45 -15.74 7.35
C GLN A 111 6.55 -15.35 8.52
N ASP A 112 7.03 -14.47 9.40
CA ASP A 112 6.28 -14.00 10.57
C ASP A 112 5.02 -13.24 10.16
N LEU A 113 5.09 -12.41 9.11
CA LEU A 113 3.92 -11.76 8.55
C LEU A 113 2.89 -12.77 8.02
N THR A 114 3.35 -13.80 7.33
CA THR A 114 2.48 -14.86 6.81
C THR A 114 1.82 -15.64 7.94
N GLU A 115 2.57 -15.96 8.99
CA GLU A 115 2.06 -16.66 10.18
C GLU A 115 1.06 -15.79 10.95
N ALA A 116 1.37 -14.50 11.14
CA ALA A 116 0.45 -13.56 11.78
C ALA A 116 -0.88 -13.44 11.00
N ILE A 117 -0.82 -13.40 9.66
CA ILE A 117 -2.03 -13.38 8.83
C ILE A 117 -2.79 -14.72 8.95
N LYS A 118 -2.10 -15.86 8.95
CA LYS A 118 -2.73 -17.19 9.12
C LYS A 118 -3.38 -17.34 10.49
N ALA A 119 -2.84 -16.72 11.52
CA ALA A 119 -3.38 -16.74 12.89
C ALA A 119 -4.66 -15.91 13.06
N LEU A 120 -4.98 -15.02 12.12
CA LEU A 120 -6.26 -14.29 12.16
C LEU A 120 -7.44 -15.26 12.04
N PRO A 121 -8.54 -15.03 12.76
CA PRO A 121 -9.81 -15.72 12.52
C PRO A 121 -10.20 -15.65 11.03
N LYS A 122 -10.76 -16.74 10.49
CA LYS A 122 -11.05 -16.89 9.06
C LYS A 122 -11.78 -15.68 8.46
N ASP A 123 -12.81 -15.19 9.14
CA ASP A 123 -13.60 -14.06 8.65
C ASP A 123 -12.82 -12.74 8.58
N LEU A 124 -11.96 -12.49 9.58
CA LEU A 124 -11.09 -11.32 9.60
C LEU A 124 -10.02 -11.43 8.50
N ARG A 125 -9.42 -12.62 8.38
CA ARG A 125 -8.37 -12.90 7.42
C ARG A 125 -8.85 -12.70 5.99
N VAL A 126 -9.97 -13.33 5.59
CA VAL A 126 -10.53 -13.20 4.24
C VAL A 126 -10.85 -11.74 3.93
N THR A 127 -11.56 -11.05 4.84
CA THR A 127 -11.89 -9.63 4.64
C THR A 127 -10.66 -8.75 4.54
N PHE A 128 -9.62 -9.03 5.34
CA PHE A 128 -8.35 -8.31 5.32
C PHE A 128 -7.57 -8.55 4.02
N LEU A 129 -7.49 -9.80 3.55
CA LEU A 129 -6.81 -10.16 2.30
C LEU A 129 -7.46 -9.48 1.10
N LEU A 130 -8.78 -9.56 0.95
CA LEU A 130 -9.51 -8.85 -0.11
C LEU A 130 -9.21 -7.34 -0.08
N ASN A 131 -9.18 -6.73 1.12
CA ASN A 131 -8.82 -5.32 1.23
C ASN A 131 -7.34 -5.07 0.87
N SER A 132 -6.42 -5.97 1.21
CA SER A 132 -5.00 -5.86 0.85
C SER A 132 -4.77 -6.05 -0.65
N GLU A 133 -5.56 -6.85 -1.32
CA GLU A 133 -5.63 -6.99 -2.78
C GLU A 133 -6.28 -5.77 -3.45
N GLY A 134 -6.79 -4.85 -2.65
CA GLY A 134 -7.27 -3.56 -3.08
C GLY A 134 -8.79 -3.51 -3.34
N PHE A 135 -9.58 -4.53 -3.00
CA PHE A 135 -11.04 -4.46 -3.11
C PHE A 135 -11.61 -3.31 -2.26
N LYS A 136 -12.57 -2.56 -2.82
CA LYS A 136 -13.28 -1.53 -2.07
C LYS A 136 -14.18 -2.17 -1.04
N TYR A 137 -14.48 -1.46 0.04
CA TYR A 137 -15.34 -2.00 1.11
C TYR A 137 -16.71 -2.44 0.61
N GLN A 138 -17.28 -1.74 -0.39
CA GLN A 138 -18.55 -2.15 -0.99
C GLN A 138 -18.38 -3.46 -1.78
N GLU A 139 -17.34 -3.59 -2.60
CA GLU A 139 -17.05 -4.81 -3.36
C GLU A 139 -16.83 -6.01 -2.44
N ILE A 140 -16.16 -5.81 -1.29
CA ILE A 140 -15.97 -6.84 -0.26
C ILE A 140 -17.31 -7.20 0.42
N ALA A 141 -18.15 -6.20 0.67
CA ALA A 141 -19.47 -6.41 1.26
C ALA A 141 -20.35 -7.26 0.35
N ASP A 142 -20.34 -6.94 -0.95
CA ASP A 142 -21.11 -7.65 -1.97
C ASP A 142 -20.58 -9.09 -2.16
N GLU A 143 -19.24 -9.26 -2.23
CA GLU A 143 -18.60 -10.57 -2.41
C GLU A 143 -18.82 -11.52 -1.22
N LEU A 144 -18.72 -11.00 0.00
CA LEU A 144 -18.88 -11.79 1.22
C LEU A 144 -20.34 -11.84 1.73
N HIS A 145 -21.26 -11.16 1.07
CA HIS A 145 -22.68 -11.04 1.46
C HIS A 145 -22.87 -10.55 2.90
N ILE A 146 -22.09 -9.52 3.30
CA ILE A 146 -22.13 -8.92 4.65
C ILE A 146 -22.30 -7.40 4.55
N PRO A 147 -22.87 -6.75 5.59
CA PRO A 147 -22.99 -5.30 5.62
C PRO A 147 -21.63 -4.60 5.53
N ILE A 148 -21.53 -3.46 4.82
CA ILE A 148 -20.31 -2.66 4.70
C ILE A 148 -19.76 -2.22 6.07
N GLY A 149 -20.62 -2.02 7.06
CA GLY A 149 -20.22 -1.76 8.45
C GLY A 149 -19.41 -2.91 9.05
N THR A 150 -19.82 -4.16 8.77
CA THR A 150 -19.12 -5.38 9.18
C THR A 150 -17.75 -5.47 8.50
N VAL A 151 -17.65 -5.15 7.20
CA VAL A 151 -16.36 -5.09 6.48
C VAL A 151 -15.40 -4.12 7.17
N LYS A 152 -15.85 -2.89 7.46
CA LYS A 152 -15.04 -1.87 8.15
C LYS A 152 -14.53 -2.36 9.50
N THR A 153 -15.42 -2.96 10.30
CA THR A 153 -15.09 -3.50 11.63
C THR A 153 -14.10 -4.65 11.52
N ARG A 154 -14.34 -5.61 10.62
CA ARG A 154 -13.44 -6.75 10.42
C ARG A 154 -12.03 -6.30 10.02
N ILE A 155 -11.91 -5.36 9.07
CA ILE A 155 -10.61 -4.81 8.65
C ILE A 155 -9.92 -4.07 9.80
N PHE A 156 -10.65 -3.28 10.59
CA PHE A 156 -10.10 -2.58 11.75
C PHE A 156 -9.54 -3.57 12.79
N VAL A 157 -10.32 -4.59 13.15
CA VAL A 157 -9.91 -5.61 14.11
C VAL A 157 -8.71 -6.41 13.60
N ALA A 158 -8.74 -6.84 12.33
CA ALA A 158 -7.63 -7.56 11.71
C ALA A 158 -6.31 -6.74 11.79
N ARG A 159 -6.35 -5.46 11.41
CA ARG A 159 -5.19 -4.56 11.50
C ARG A 159 -4.69 -4.38 12.94
N ARG A 160 -5.60 -4.31 13.91
CA ARG A 160 -5.24 -4.22 15.33
C ARG A 160 -4.53 -5.47 15.80
N MET A 161 -5.05 -6.66 15.47
CA MET A 161 -4.43 -7.94 15.82
C MET A 161 -3.04 -8.09 15.18
N LEU A 162 -2.92 -7.81 13.88
CA LEU A 162 -1.63 -7.86 13.19
C LEU A 162 -0.61 -6.89 13.80
N ARG A 163 -1.01 -5.68 14.15
CA ARG A 163 -0.13 -4.72 14.82
C ARG A 163 0.38 -5.23 16.16
N LEU A 164 -0.45 -5.92 16.91
CA LEU A 164 -0.05 -6.52 18.18
C LEU A 164 0.92 -7.69 17.98
N SER A 165 0.62 -8.59 17.02
CA SER A 165 1.48 -9.74 16.71
C SER A 165 2.84 -9.32 16.17
N LEU A 166 2.90 -8.22 15.42
CA LEU A 166 4.11 -7.71 14.79
C LEU A 166 4.76 -6.55 15.56
N LYS A 167 4.43 -6.38 16.84
CA LYS A 167 4.92 -5.27 17.67
C LYS A 167 6.45 -5.26 17.81
N ALA A 168 7.09 -6.42 17.81
CA ALA A 168 8.54 -6.54 17.84
C ALA A 168 9.22 -5.75 16.71
N TYR A 169 8.65 -5.81 15.49
CA TYR A 169 9.17 -5.10 14.33
C TYR A 169 8.92 -3.58 14.34
N SER A 170 7.94 -3.10 15.13
CA SER A 170 7.66 -1.66 15.21
C SER A 170 8.74 -0.88 15.95
N ASN A 171 9.45 -1.51 16.88
CA ASN A 171 10.51 -0.89 17.67
C ASN A 171 11.80 -0.77 16.86
N ASP A 172 12.11 -1.76 16.01
CA ASP A 172 13.29 -1.73 15.15
C ASP A 172 13.18 -0.64 14.07
N PHE A 173 11.98 -0.43 13.52
CA PHE A 173 11.72 0.67 12.60
C PHE A 173 11.77 2.04 13.26
N SER A 174 11.50 2.15 14.56
CA SER A 174 11.62 3.40 15.31
C SER A 174 13.08 3.71 15.67
N ALA A 175 13.85 2.68 16.03
CA ALA A 175 15.29 2.82 16.34
C ALA A 175 16.13 3.18 15.09
N ALA A 176 15.83 2.57 13.95
CA ALA A 176 16.48 2.90 12.67
C ALA A 176 16.18 4.33 12.17
N ARG A 177 15.10 4.97 12.67
CA ARG A 177 14.81 6.39 12.42
C ARG A 177 15.61 7.33 13.30
N ALA A 178 15.84 6.96 14.56
CA ALA A 178 16.58 7.78 15.52
C ALA A 178 18.11 7.80 15.26
N SER A 179 18.63 6.83 14.49
CA SER A 179 20.06 6.75 14.16
C SER A 179 20.43 7.47 12.84
N ASN A 180 19.47 8.08 12.15
CA ASN A 180 19.67 8.85 10.91
C ASN A 180 19.35 10.37 11.07
N GLU A 181 19.18 10.86 12.29
CA GLU A 181 19.19 12.27 12.67
C GLU A 181 20.55 12.65 13.31
#